data_fc360517d5643ecb69dbdd18904225ef
#
_entry.id   fc360517d5643ecb69dbdd18904225ef
#
_cell.length_a   1.000
_cell.length_b   1.000
_cell.length_c   1.000
_cell.angle_alpha   90.00
_cell.angle_beta   90.00
_cell.angle_gamma   90.00
#
_symmetry.space_group_name_H-M   'P 1'
#
loop_
_entity.id
_entity.type
_entity.pdbx_description
1 polymer ?
#
loop_
_entity_poly.entity_id
_entity_poly.type
_entity_poly.pdbx_seq_one_letter_code
_entity_poly.pdbx_strand_id
1 'polypeptide(L)'
;MRPIRTPDARLTRIKAAAQAADQTARTSTEEIPMTRPSSFDRDQLLACARGELFGPGNARLPSPPMLMFDRITHVDDHGGAHGKGVLRAELEIHPDLWFFGCHFAGDPVMPGCLGLDAMWQLSGFFLPWLGEPGRGRALGVGQVKFTGQVLPSAKLVRYEIDVRRVMRGKLNLVVSDGKTFVDDRLIYVATDMRVGLFQSTENF
;
A
#
# COMPACT_ATOMS: atom_id res chain seq x y z
N MET A 1 57.90 51.00 -19.51
CA MET A 1 56.92 51.00 -18.44
C MET A 1 55.53 51.07 -19.04
N ARG A 2 54.72 49.99 -18.96
CA ARG A 2 53.34 50.01 -19.40
C ARG A 2 52.41 50.25 -18.19
N PRO A 3 51.36 51.08 -18.29
CA PRO A 3 50.47 51.36 -17.18
C PRO A 3 49.62 50.17 -16.88
N ILE A 4 49.42 49.83 -15.59
CA ILE A 4 48.55 48.82 -15.06
C ILE A 4 47.11 49.32 -15.21
N ARG A 5 46.25 48.58 -15.99
CA ARG A 5 44.83 48.88 -16.09
C ARG A 5 44.13 48.45 -14.78
N THR A 6 43.55 49.40 -14.11
CA THR A 6 42.65 49.16 -12.97
C THR A 6 41.35 48.47 -13.45
N PRO A 7 40.81 47.50 -12.72
CA PRO A 7 39.54 46.83 -13.09
C PRO A 7 38.38 47.83 -13.01
N ASP A 8 37.50 47.77 -14.03
CA ASP A 8 36.34 48.62 -14.13
C ASP A 8 35.31 48.28 -13.00
N ALA A 9 35.15 49.24 -12.09
CA ALA A 9 34.27 49.14 -10.93
C ALA A 9 32.80 48.91 -11.30
N ARG A 10 32.38 49.21 -12.56
CA ARG A 10 31.03 48.92 -13.06
C ARG A 10 30.81 47.43 -13.32
N LEU A 11 31.81 46.74 -13.88
CA LEU A 11 31.72 45.30 -14.15
C LEU A 11 31.70 44.48 -12.86
N THR A 12 32.37 44.94 -11.81
CA THR A 12 32.37 44.28 -10.50
C THR A 12 31.01 44.41 -9.80
N ARG A 13 30.34 45.55 -9.93
CA ARG A 13 29.00 45.76 -9.36
C ARG A 13 27.90 44.96 -10.08
N ILE A 14 28.02 44.81 -11.40
CA ILE A 14 27.05 44.00 -12.18
C ILE A 14 27.16 42.51 -11.84
N LYS A 15 28.41 42.00 -11.66
CA LYS A 15 28.60 40.60 -11.25
C LYS A 15 28.13 40.33 -9.81
N ALA A 16 28.32 41.26 -8.90
CA ALA A 16 27.82 41.12 -7.53
C ALA A 16 26.29 41.18 -7.44
N ALA A 17 25.63 42.02 -8.25
CA ALA A 17 24.16 42.07 -8.33
C ALA A 17 23.57 40.81 -8.96
N ALA A 18 24.18 40.21 -9.97
CA ALA A 18 23.78 38.98 -10.58
C ALA A 18 23.93 37.76 -9.64
N GLN A 19 24.99 37.72 -8.83
CA GLN A 19 25.20 36.68 -7.81
C GLN A 19 24.21 36.81 -6.64
N ALA A 20 23.84 38.03 -6.23
CA ALA A 20 22.83 38.26 -5.20
C ALA A 20 21.44 37.88 -5.67
N ALA A 21 21.09 38.09 -6.95
CA ALA A 21 19.80 37.68 -7.53
C ALA A 21 19.70 36.16 -7.67
N ASP A 22 20.77 35.43 -7.93
CA ASP A 22 20.77 33.95 -8.01
C ASP A 22 20.70 33.32 -6.62
N GLN A 23 21.18 33.98 -5.56
CA GLN A 23 21.03 33.49 -4.19
C GLN A 23 19.64 33.71 -3.59
N THR A 24 18.89 34.70 -4.07
CA THR A 24 17.50 34.95 -3.61
C THR A 24 16.48 34.05 -4.34
N ALA A 25 16.85 33.45 -5.48
CA ALA A 25 16.00 32.50 -6.21
C ALA A 25 16.10 31.07 -5.68
N ARG A 26 17.01 30.78 -4.77
CA ARG A 26 17.04 29.52 -4.01
C ARG A 26 16.30 29.66 -2.69
N THR A 27 15.07 30.14 -2.74
CA THR A 27 14.11 29.84 -1.69
C THR A 27 13.89 28.33 -1.75
N SER A 28 14.47 27.64 -0.79
CA SER A 28 14.14 26.29 -0.44
C SER A 28 12.61 26.17 -0.40
N THR A 29 12.01 25.56 -1.42
CA THR A 29 10.74 24.89 -1.23
C THR A 29 11.07 23.80 -0.21
N GLU A 30 10.86 24.06 1.06
CA GLU A 30 10.69 23.01 2.05
C GLU A 30 9.53 22.17 1.51
N GLU A 31 9.87 21.06 0.85
CA GLU A 31 8.93 19.99 0.65
C GLU A 31 8.49 19.55 2.06
N ILE A 32 7.34 20.06 2.49
CA ILE A 32 6.64 19.52 3.64
C ILE A 32 6.51 18.04 3.30
N PRO A 33 7.14 17.13 4.05
CA PRO A 33 7.02 15.71 3.77
C PRO A 33 5.52 15.41 3.86
N MET A 34 4.88 15.14 2.73
CA MET A 34 3.50 14.71 2.69
C MET A 34 3.46 13.38 3.44
N THR A 35 3.10 13.45 4.73
CA THR A 35 2.92 12.26 5.55
C THR A 35 1.81 11.45 4.91
N ARG A 36 2.17 10.28 4.39
CA ARG A 36 1.20 9.34 3.82
C ARG A 36 0.17 8.98 4.89
N PRO A 37 -1.13 8.95 4.59
CA PRO A 37 -2.13 8.51 5.54
C PRO A 37 -1.80 7.12 6.08
N SER A 38 -1.93 6.93 7.38
CA SER A 38 -1.65 5.66 8.07
C SER A 38 -2.89 4.80 8.30
N SER A 39 -4.07 5.27 7.91
CA SER A 39 -5.35 4.55 7.99
C SER A 39 -6.27 4.97 6.86
N PHE A 40 -7.24 4.12 6.50
CA PHE A 40 -8.19 4.35 5.42
C PHE A 40 -9.56 3.81 5.83
N ASP A 41 -10.57 4.64 5.69
CA ASP A 41 -11.97 4.28 5.91
C ASP A 41 -12.60 3.62 4.68
N ARG A 42 -13.86 3.23 4.80
CA ARG A 42 -14.63 2.56 3.73
C ARG A 42 -14.71 3.40 2.46
N ASP A 43 -14.95 4.69 2.57
CA ASP A 43 -15.13 5.57 1.41
C ASP A 43 -13.82 5.74 0.64
N GLN A 44 -12.70 5.83 1.34
CA GLN A 44 -11.35 5.87 0.75
C GLN A 44 -11.00 4.56 0.06
N LEU A 45 -11.38 3.40 0.65
CA LEU A 45 -11.17 2.10 0.00
C LEU A 45 -12.02 1.95 -1.26
N LEU A 46 -13.25 2.44 -1.26
CA LEU A 46 -14.10 2.48 -2.45
C LEU A 46 -13.55 3.44 -3.51
N ALA A 47 -13.00 4.58 -3.12
CA ALA A 47 -12.27 5.48 -4.01
C ALA A 47 -11.04 4.79 -4.63
N CYS A 48 -10.31 3.97 -3.86
CA CYS A 48 -9.23 3.13 -4.38
C CYS A 48 -9.74 2.13 -5.43
N ALA A 49 -10.87 1.48 -5.17
CA ALA A 49 -11.49 0.53 -6.10
C ALA A 49 -11.89 1.21 -7.43
N ARG A 50 -12.37 2.45 -7.37
CA ARG A 50 -12.67 3.26 -8.56
C ARG A 50 -11.42 3.81 -9.27
N GLY A 51 -10.24 3.72 -8.64
CA GLY A 51 -8.96 4.22 -9.17
C GLY A 51 -8.71 5.70 -8.92
N GLU A 52 -9.43 6.29 -7.99
CA GLU A 52 -9.33 7.71 -7.62
C GLU A 52 -8.21 7.97 -6.61
N LEU A 53 -7.95 7.01 -5.70
CA LEU A 53 -7.02 7.20 -4.57
C LEU A 53 -5.56 7.36 -5.02
N PHE A 54 -5.10 6.51 -5.92
CA PHE A 54 -3.71 6.49 -6.39
C PHE A 54 -3.56 6.99 -7.84
N GLY A 55 -4.66 7.40 -8.48
CA GLY A 55 -4.68 7.93 -9.82
C GLY A 55 -4.70 6.87 -10.95
N PRO A 56 -4.83 7.34 -12.20
CA PRO A 56 -4.98 6.47 -13.36
C PRO A 56 -3.77 5.56 -13.59
N GLY A 57 -4.02 4.30 -14.00
CA GLY A 57 -2.96 3.33 -14.32
C GLY A 57 -2.34 2.64 -13.11
N ASN A 58 -2.63 3.08 -11.89
CA ASN A 58 -2.12 2.49 -10.67
C ASN A 58 -3.01 1.35 -10.15
N ALA A 59 -2.49 0.63 -9.13
CA ALA A 59 -3.18 -0.49 -8.53
C ALA A 59 -4.47 -0.03 -7.85
N ARG A 60 -5.48 -0.89 -7.92
CA ARG A 60 -6.80 -0.69 -7.34
C ARG A 60 -7.14 -1.86 -6.44
N LEU A 61 -7.92 -1.61 -5.42
CA LEU A 61 -8.62 -2.66 -4.71
C LEU A 61 -9.78 -3.19 -5.57
N PRO A 62 -10.23 -4.43 -5.36
CA PRO A 62 -11.45 -4.89 -5.99
C PRO A 62 -12.66 -4.12 -5.45
N SER A 63 -13.71 -4.02 -6.24
CA SER A 63 -14.99 -3.50 -5.78
C SER A 63 -15.75 -4.55 -4.97
N PRO A 64 -16.69 -4.15 -4.11
CA PRO A 64 -17.64 -5.10 -3.51
C PRO A 64 -18.35 -5.96 -4.58
N PRO A 65 -18.62 -7.26 -4.30
CA PRO A 65 -18.45 -7.90 -3.01
C PRO A 65 -17.05 -8.46 -2.74
N MET A 66 -16.08 -8.31 -3.65
CA MET A 66 -14.73 -8.85 -3.54
C MET A 66 -13.77 -8.01 -2.69
N LEU A 67 -14.13 -6.81 -2.28
CA LEU A 67 -13.38 -6.04 -1.29
C LEU A 67 -13.56 -6.69 0.09
N MET A 68 -12.48 -7.29 0.62
CA MET A 68 -12.54 -8.21 1.76
C MET A 68 -12.18 -7.56 3.10
N PHE A 69 -12.25 -6.24 3.21
CA PHE A 69 -12.15 -5.49 4.47
C PHE A 69 -12.89 -4.15 4.37
N ASP A 70 -13.34 -3.65 5.53
CA ASP A 70 -14.11 -2.40 5.64
C ASP A 70 -13.23 -1.19 5.89
N ARG A 71 -12.06 -1.40 6.50
CA ARG A 71 -11.10 -0.35 6.80
C ARG A 71 -9.68 -0.89 6.93
N ILE A 72 -8.71 -0.05 6.63
CA ILE A 72 -7.30 -0.26 7.00
C ILE A 72 -7.08 0.57 8.26
N THR A 73 -6.83 -0.09 9.39
CA THR A 73 -6.66 0.57 10.69
C THR A 73 -5.25 1.08 10.88
N HIS A 74 -4.27 0.50 10.18
CA HIS A 74 -2.89 0.93 10.24
C HIS A 74 -2.11 0.53 8.99
N VAL A 75 -1.25 1.43 8.52
CA VAL A 75 -0.20 1.16 7.54
C VAL A 75 1.01 2.04 7.83
N ASP A 76 2.19 1.44 7.86
CA ASP A 76 3.47 2.14 7.90
C ASP A 76 4.55 1.36 7.12
N ASP A 77 5.68 2.00 6.81
CA ASP A 77 6.79 1.42 6.04
C ASP A 77 8.03 1.10 6.89
N HIS A 78 7.92 1.19 8.21
CA HIS A 78 9.02 0.95 9.14
C HIS A 78 8.71 -0.09 10.20
N GLY A 79 7.42 -0.41 10.42
CA GLY A 79 6.96 -1.36 11.42
C GLY A 79 7.12 -2.82 11.02
N GLY A 80 6.51 -3.68 11.85
CA GLY A 80 6.46 -5.12 11.63
C GLY A 80 7.71 -5.88 12.08
N ALA A 81 7.65 -7.20 12.00
CA ALA A 81 8.71 -8.11 12.47
C ALA A 81 10.03 -7.92 11.72
N HIS A 82 9.99 -7.39 10.50
CA HIS A 82 11.16 -7.18 9.66
C HIS A 82 11.57 -5.71 9.55
N GLY A 83 10.84 -4.76 10.19
CA GLY A 83 11.09 -3.32 10.07
C GLY A 83 11.00 -2.79 8.63
N LYS A 84 10.11 -3.38 7.82
CA LYS A 84 9.93 -3.05 6.39
C LYS A 84 8.50 -2.64 6.04
N GLY A 85 7.64 -2.59 7.05
CA GLY A 85 6.27 -2.16 6.96
C GLY A 85 5.28 -3.16 7.54
N VAL A 86 4.15 -2.64 7.99
CA VAL A 86 3.03 -3.42 8.52
C VAL A 86 1.73 -2.82 8.04
N LEU A 87 0.75 -3.69 7.76
CA LEU A 87 -0.64 -3.27 7.51
C LEU A 87 -1.57 -4.05 8.42
N ARG A 88 -2.63 -3.37 8.87
CA ARG A 88 -3.75 -3.98 9.60
C ARG A 88 -5.05 -3.53 8.98
N ALA A 89 -5.97 -4.46 8.80
CA ALA A 89 -7.30 -4.19 8.29
C ALA A 89 -8.35 -5.03 9.00
N GLU A 90 -9.58 -4.61 8.90
CA GLU A 90 -10.71 -5.22 9.60
C GLU A 90 -11.90 -5.39 8.67
N LEU A 91 -12.60 -6.52 8.84
CA LEU A 91 -13.88 -6.84 8.21
C LEU A 91 -14.89 -7.14 9.32
N GLU A 92 -15.97 -6.38 9.38
CA GLU A 92 -17.09 -6.65 10.26
C GLU A 92 -17.89 -7.84 9.72
N ILE A 93 -18.20 -8.78 10.58
CA ILE A 93 -18.93 -9.98 10.19
C ILE A 93 -20.42 -9.80 10.52
N HIS A 94 -21.22 -9.95 9.48
CA HIS A 94 -22.69 -9.97 9.56
C HIS A 94 -23.21 -11.25 8.93
N PRO A 95 -24.29 -11.87 9.47
CA PRO A 95 -24.82 -13.13 8.96
C PRO A 95 -25.30 -13.09 7.51
N ASP A 96 -25.58 -11.90 6.97
CA ASP A 96 -26.04 -11.64 5.60
C ASP A 96 -24.91 -11.39 4.59
N LEU A 97 -23.64 -11.49 5.00
CA LEU A 97 -22.52 -11.41 4.07
C LEU A 97 -22.68 -12.49 2.99
N TRP A 98 -22.49 -12.07 1.74
CA TRP A 98 -22.82 -12.83 0.54
C TRP A 98 -22.30 -14.27 0.52
N PHE A 99 -21.12 -14.51 1.06
CA PHE A 99 -20.49 -15.83 1.05
C PHE A 99 -21.17 -16.82 2.00
N PHE A 100 -21.83 -16.38 3.06
CA PHE A 100 -22.57 -17.25 3.96
C PHE A 100 -23.83 -17.85 3.30
N GLY A 101 -24.42 -17.14 2.32
CA GLY A 101 -25.55 -17.62 1.57
C GLY A 101 -25.24 -18.77 0.59
N CYS A 102 -23.97 -18.96 0.25
CA CYS A 102 -23.56 -19.92 -0.77
C CYS A 102 -22.47 -20.90 -0.35
N HIS A 103 -21.81 -20.68 0.78
CA HIS A 103 -20.68 -21.51 1.23
C HIS A 103 -20.80 -21.89 2.71
N PHE A 104 -21.52 -22.99 3.05
CA PHE A 104 -22.30 -23.91 2.25
C PHE A 104 -23.77 -23.88 2.66
N ALA A 105 -24.68 -24.41 1.82
CA ALA A 105 -26.08 -24.52 2.20
C ALA A 105 -26.25 -25.41 3.45
N GLY A 106 -26.78 -24.82 4.54
CA GLY A 106 -26.94 -25.52 5.82
C GLY A 106 -25.68 -25.56 6.71
N ASP A 107 -24.54 -25.10 6.21
CA ASP A 107 -23.26 -25.02 6.96
C ASP A 107 -22.49 -23.74 6.54
N PRO A 108 -22.98 -22.56 6.92
CA PRO A 108 -22.40 -21.30 6.46
C PRO A 108 -21.05 -21.02 7.12
N VAL A 109 -20.04 -20.85 6.28
CA VAL A 109 -18.67 -20.52 6.68
C VAL A 109 -18.03 -19.63 5.61
N MET A 110 -17.21 -18.66 6.02
CA MET A 110 -16.43 -17.85 5.07
C MET A 110 -15.43 -18.74 4.32
N PRO A 111 -15.37 -18.71 2.98
CA PRO A 111 -14.33 -19.40 2.22
C PRO A 111 -12.93 -18.99 2.68
N GLY A 112 -12.06 -19.93 3.01
CA GLY A 112 -10.69 -19.62 3.44
C GLY A 112 -9.87 -18.87 2.38
N CYS A 113 -10.18 -19.12 1.09
CA CYS A 113 -9.54 -18.39 -0.03
C CYS A 113 -9.85 -16.88 0.00
N LEU A 114 -11.00 -16.43 0.51
CA LEU A 114 -11.31 -15.02 0.64
C LEU A 114 -10.46 -14.33 1.72
N GLY A 115 -10.15 -15.03 2.81
CA GLY A 115 -9.22 -14.53 3.82
C GLY A 115 -7.79 -14.40 3.28
N LEU A 116 -7.36 -15.35 2.44
CA LEU A 116 -6.08 -15.26 1.73
C LEU A 116 -6.10 -14.11 0.71
N ASP A 117 -7.18 -13.94 -0.03
CA ASP A 117 -7.32 -12.85 -1.00
C ASP A 117 -7.28 -11.48 -0.30
N ALA A 118 -7.92 -11.32 0.86
CA ALA A 118 -7.80 -10.11 1.68
C ALA A 118 -6.35 -9.76 2.01
N MET A 119 -5.54 -10.75 2.37
CA MET A 119 -4.12 -10.54 2.65
C MET A 119 -3.33 -10.14 1.39
N TRP A 120 -3.66 -10.67 0.21
CA TRP A 120 -3.09 -10.22 -1.06
C TRP A 120 -3.55 -8.80 -1.43
N GLN A 121 -4.82 -8.46 -1.20
CA GLN A 121 -5.33 -7.11 -1.42
C GLN A 121 -4.57 -6.07 -0.59
N LEU A 122 -4.33 -6.35 0.70
CA LEU A 122 -3.54 -5.50 1.59
C LEU A 122 -2.08 -5.38 1.14
N SER A 123 -1.45 -6.51 0.80
CA SER A 123 -0.06 -6.51 0.29
C SER A 123 0.04 -5.70 -1.01
N GLY A 124 -0.95 -5.82 -1.89
CA GLY A 124 -1.04 -5.05 -3.13
C GLY A 124 -1.29 -3.56 -2.91
N PHE A 125 -2.07 -3.19 -1.88
CA PHE A 125 -2.33 -1.82 -1.50
C PHE A 125 -1.06 -1.10 -1.00
N PHE A 126 -0.14 -1.82 -0.38
CA PHE A 126 1.09 -1.25 0.16
C PHE A 126 1.98 -0.61 -0.91
N LEU A 127 2.09 -1.22 -2.09
CA LEU A 127 2.97 -0.73 -3.15
C LEU A 127 2.55 0.66 -3.69
N PRO A 128 1.29 0.89 -4.13
CA PRO A 128 0.88 2.24 -4.55
C PRO A 128 0.83 3.24 -3.38
N TRP A 129 0.60 2.78 -2.15
CA TRP A 129 0.74 3.63 -0.96
C TRP A 129 2.19 4.12 -0.77
N LEU A 130 3.20 3.31 -1.15
CA LEU A 130 4.60 3.74 -1.22
C LEU A 130 4.89 4.68 -2.42
N GLY A 131 3.95 4.87 -3.34
CA GLY A 131 4.11 5.65 -4.56
C GLY A 131 4.57 4.84 -5.77
N GLU A 132 4.58 3.50 -5.68
CA GLU A 132 5.00 2.64 -6.79
C GLU A 132 3.89 2.52 -7.84
N PRO A 133 4.17 2.80 -9.12
CA PRO A 133 3.17 2.75 -10.18
C PRO A 133 2.95 1.33 -10.72
N GLY A 134 1.76 1.09 -11.30
CA GLY A 134 1.43 -0.12 -12.03
C GLY A 134 0.20 -0.85 -11.50
N ARG A 135 -0.20 -1.91 -12.20
CA ARG A 135 -1.38 -2.74 -11.91
C ARG A 135 -1.01 -3.95 -11.07
N GLY A 136 -1.67 -4.13 -9.92
CA GLY A 136 -1.38 -5.22 -8.97
C GLY A 136 -1.79 -6.60 -9.48
N ARG A 137 -0.92 -7.60 -9.26
CA ARG A 137 -1.23 -9.03 -9.45
C ARG A 137 -0.63 -9.85 -8.32
N ALA A 138 -1.44 -10.76 -7.77
CA ALA A 138 -0.93 -11.81 -6.90
C ALA A 138 -0.09 -12.78 -7.71
N LEU A 139 1.11 -13.09 -7.22
CA LEU A 139 2.08 -13.94 -7.93
C LEU A 139 2.27 -15.30 -7.27
N GLY A 140 1.86 -15.43 -6.02
CA GLY A 140 1.97 -16.69 -5.30
C GLY A 140 2.08 -16.52 -3.80
N VAL A 141 2.11 -17.64 -3.12
CA VAL A 141 2.30 -17.79 -1.69
C VAL A 141 3.13 -19.04 -1.42
N GLY A 142 4.04 -18.99 -0.46
CA GLY A 142 4.88 -20.14 -0.11
C GLY A 142 4.08 -21.19 0.64
N GLN A 143 3.39 -20.82 1.70
CA GLN A 143 2.55 -21.72 2.50
C GLN A 143 1.34 -20.99 3.06
N VAL A 144 0.21 -21.68 3.11
CA VAL A 144 -0.99 -21.26 3.85
C VAL A 144 -1.39 -22.36 4.82
N LYS A 145 -1.68 -21.98 6.05
CA LYS A 145 -2.27 -22.87 7.06
C LYS A 145 -3.59 -22.30 7.54
N PHE A 146 -4.66 -23.06 7.38
CA PHE A 146 -5.98 -22.80 7.93
C PHE A 146 -6.16 -23.61 9.21
N THR A 147 -6.29 -22.96 10.36
CA THR A 147 -6.40 -23.58 11.68
C THR A 147 -7.72 -23.24 12.38
N GLY A 148 -8.60 -22.54 11.69
CA GLY A 148 -9.91 -22.15 12.17
C GLY A 148 -10.77 -21.66 11.02
N GLN A 149 -11.96 -21.19 11.36
CA GLN A 149 -13.00 -20.76 10.43
C GLN A 149 -13.69 -19.49 10.92
N VAL A 150 -14.33 -18.75 10.02
CA VAL A 150 -15.17 -17.60 10.30
C VAL A 150 -16.63 -18.01 10.11
N LEU A 151 -17.40 -17.98 11.17
CA LEU A 151 -18.83 -18.34 11.20
C LEU A 151 -19.70 -17.07 11.19
N PRO A 152 -21.00 -17.15 10.83
CA PRO A 152 -21.92 -16.01 10.89
C PRO A 152 -22.08 -15.38 12.29
N SER A 153 -21.75 -16.13 13.36
CA SER A 153 -21.77 -15.66 14.74
C SER A 153 -20.54 -14.87 15.18
N ALA A 154 -19.49 -14.84 14.36
CA ALA A 154 -18.32 -14.01 14.59
C ALA A 154 -18.66 -12.52 14.50
N LYS A 155 -17.84 -11.66 15.06
CA LYS A 155 -18.04 -10.21 15.05
C LYS A 155 -17.06 -9.50 14.14
N LEU A 156 -15.79 -9.91 14.19
CA LEU A 156 -14.69 -9.20 13.53
C LEU A 156 -13.66 -10.18 13.00
N VAL A 157 -13.26 -9.96 11.75
CA VAL A 157 -12.03 -10.52 11.19
C VAL A 157 -10.99 -9.42 11.10
N ARG A 158 -9.78 -9.68 11.60
CA ARG A 158 -8.64 -8.79 11.53
C ARG A 158 -7.53 -9.43 10.71
N TYR A 159 -6.98 -8.67 9.78
CA TYR A 159 -5.84 -9.06 8.97
C TYR A 159 -4.60 -8.29 9.41
N GLU A 160 -3.47 -8.97 9.49
CA GLU A 160 -2.17 -8.37 9.74
C GLU A 160 -1.18 -8.83 8.66
N ILE A 161 -0.48 -7.88 8.07
CA ILE A 161 0.55 -8.12 7.07
C ILE A 161 1.87 -7.57 7.59
N ASP A 162 2.88 -8.44 7.65
CA ASP A 162 4.27 -8.08 7.92
C ASP A 162 5.04 -8.07 6.60
N VAL A 163 5.54 -6.92 6.20
CA VAL A 163 6.33 -6.78 4.98
C VAL A 163 7.75 -7.26 5.23
N ARG A 164 8.16 -8.28 4.49
CA ARG A 164 9.53 -8.82 4.56
C ARG A 164 10.50 -8.05 3.68
N ARG A 165 10.03 -7.64 2.50
CA ARG A 165 10.87 -6.98 1.52
C ARG A 165 10.04 -6.30 0.43
N VAL A 166 10.49 -5.12 0.00
CA VAL A 166 10.02 -4.46 -1.23
C VAL A 166 11.19 -4.44 -2.21
N MET A 167 10.96 -4.92 -3.42
CA MET A 167 11.92 -4.86 -4.53
C MET A 167 11.42 -3.89 -5.58
N ARG A 168 12.32 -3.02 -6.03
CA ARG A 168 12.06 -2.00 -7.05
C ARG A 168 12.93 -2.25 -8.28
N GLY A 169 12.38 -2.10 -9.48
CA GLY A 169 13.12 -2.31 -10.72
C GLY A 169 12.21 -2.52 -11.91
N LYS A 170 12.50 -3.51 -12.75
CA LYS A 170 11.63 -3.87 -13.87
C LYS A 170 10.24 -4.33 -13.43
N LEU A 171 10.15 -4.88 -12.23
CA LEU A 171 8.92 -5.26 -11.53
C LEU A 171 9.02 -4.76 -10.10
N ASN A 172 8.07 -3.94 -9.69
CA ASN A 172 7.90 -3.58 -8.28
C ASN A 172 7.18 -4.73 -7.58
N LEU A 173 7.79 -5.31 -6.58
CA LEU A 173 7.31 -6.51 -5.89
C LEU A 173 7.36 -6.32 -4.38
N VAL A 174 6.30 -6.71 -3.69
CA VAL A 174 6.28 -6.90 -2.25
C VAL A 174 6.25 -8.39 -1.91
N VAL A 175 7.06 -8.76 -0.93
CA VAL A 175 7.03 -10.08 -0.27
C VAL A 175 6.64 -9.86 1.18
N SER A 176 5.62 -10.56 1.64
CA SER A 176 5.02 -10.38 2.97
C SER A 176 4.57 -11.71 3.58
N ASP A 177 4.43 -11.70 4.90
CA ASP A 177 3.74 -12.73 5.65
C ASP A 177 2.41 -12.16 6.16
N GLY A 178 1.40 -13.00 6.31
CA GLY A 178 0.07 -12.58 6.73
C GLY A 178 -0.52 -13.46 7.82
N LYS A 179 -1.35 -12.85 8.65
CA LYS A 179 -2.13 -13.51 9.69
C LYS A 179 -3.57 -13.02 9.63
N THR A 180 -4.49 -13.93 9.86
CA THR A 180 -5.92 -13.62 9.98
C THR A 180 -6.41 -14.09 11.34
N PHE A 181 -7.11 -13.20 12.02
CA PHE A 181 -7.72 -13.44 13.32
C PHE A 181 -9.24 -13.31 13.19
N VAL A 182 -9.99 -14.13 13.92
CA VAL A 182 -11.42 -13.98 14.15
C VAL A 182 -11.67 -13.81 15.63
N ASP A 183 -12.30 -12.72 16.03
CA ASP A 183 -12.56 -12.38 17.45
C ASP A 183 -11.29 -12.62 18.31
N ASP A 184 -10.16 -12.06 17.85
CA ASP A 184 -8.80 -12.15 18.43
C ASP A 184 -8.12 -13.52 18.38
N ARG A 185 -8.79 -14.57 17.90
CA ARG A 185 -8.19 -15.90 17.72
C ARG A 185 -7.51 -16.02 16.35
N LEU A 186 -6.23 -16.35 16.34
CA LEU A 186 -5.48 -16.64 15.09
C LEU A 186 -6.06 -17.87 14.40
N ILE A 187 -6.44 -17.71 13.11
CA ILE A 187 -7.06 -18.77 12.32
C ILE A 187 -6.33 -19.07 11.01
N TYR A 188 -5.62 -18.09 10.40
CA TYR A 188 -4.85 -18.33 9.19
C TYR A 188 -3.45 -17.75 9.34
N VAL A 189 -2.49 -18.43 8.74
CA VAL A 189 -1.13 -17.93 8.55
C VAL A 189 -0.74 -18.17 7.09
N ALA A 190 -0.28 -17.12 6.42
CA ALA A 190 0.30 -17.21 5.08
C ALA A 190 1.74 -16.71 5.14
N THR A 191 2.66 -17.40 4.48
CA THR A 191 4.06 -17.00 4.42
C THR A 191 4.52 -16.86 2.98
N ASP A 192 5.44 -15.91 2.75
CA ASP A 192 6.04 -15.66 1.44
C ASP A 192 4.98 -15.34 0.37
N MET A 193 4.00 -14.50 0.74
CA MET A 193 3.04 -13.93 -0.21
C MET A 193 3.74 -12.94 -1.11
N ARG A 194 3.46 -12.99 -2.40
CA ARG A 194 4.10 -12.16 -3.43
C ARG A 194 3.05 -11.42 -4.24
N VAL A 195 3.19 -10.10 -4.31
CA VAL A 195 2.36 -9.24 -5.16
C VAL A 195 3.28 -8.32 -5.96
N GLY A 196 3.05 -8.25 -7.26
CA GLY A 196 3.80 -7.40 -8.17
C GLY A 196 2.94 -6.33 -8.83
N LEU A 197 3.57 -5.20 -9.20
CA LEU A 197 2.95 -4.15 -10.02
C LEU A 197 3.51 -4.20 -11.43
N PHE A 198 2.63 -4.32 -12.41
CA PHE A 198 2.95 -4.42 -13.83
C PHE A 198 2.55 -3.14 -14.57
N GLN A 199 3.43 -2.61 -15.42
CA GLN A 199 3.12 -1.47 -16.29
C GLN A 199 2.15 -1.87 -17.41
N SER A 200 2.31 -3.08 -17.97
CA SER A 200 1.35 -3.73 -18.87
C SER A 200 1.02 -5.13 -18.36
N THR A 201 -0.23 -5.54 -18.50
CA THR A 201 -0.73 -6.87 -18.13
C THR A 201 -1.16 -7.67 -19.36
N GLU A 202 -0.79 -7.24 -20.58
CA GLU A 202 -1.21 -7.87 -21.84
C GLU A 202 -0.63 -9.28 -22.03
N ASN A 203 0.52 -9.56 -21.40
CA ASN A 203 1.19 -10.86 -21.47
C ASN A 203 1.30 -11.55 -20.10
N PHE A 204 0.36 -11.27 -19.20
CA PHE A 204 0.33 -11.87 -17.86
C PHE A 204 -0.57 -13.08 -17.83
#